data_cbdb9651388f58db8904e861f88cb32f
#
_entry.id   cbdb9651388f58db8904e861f88cb32f
#
_cell.length_a   1.000
_cell.length_b   1.000
_cell.length_c   1.000
_cell.angle_alpha   90.00
_cell.angle_beta   90.00
_cell.angle_gamma   90.00
#
_symmetry.space_group_name_H-M   'P 1'
#
loop_
_entity.id
_entity.type
_entity.pdbx_description
1 polymer ?
#
loop_
_entity_poly.entity_id
_entity_poly.type
_entity_poly.pdbx_seq_one_letter_code
_entity_poly.pdbx_strand_id
1 'polypeptide(L)'
;GNFGSGPSVAINGGVVRAEGRTLATYRWKDVEKIDRKGQSYKARVLEQEKVAPVEREVLEFIITGPEAVVGADGMISAIDYTGQRTEWWKHKVEGRVLGLAAGNGRLVATTDAGIVYLFDGDPAPPPPPEAPAEVPVMAFKPIDGAIMDETKAILDATKVTEGYAVVLGAAHADFALALARQSNLHLIAMEADEAAADAARHRIAAAGLY
;
A
#
# COMPACT_ATOMS: atom_id res chain seq x y z
N GLY A 1 -10.24 -3.12 25.96
CA GLY A 1 -9.71 -4.39 25.52
C GLY A 1 -8.47 -4.15 24.69
N ASN A 2 -7.35 -4.78 25.03
CA ASN A 2 -6.16 -4.77 24.21
C ASN A 2 -6.49 -5.46 22.88
N PHE A 3 -6.48 -4.73 21.80
CA PHE A 3 -6.48 -5.32 20.48
C PHE A 3 -5.10 -5.97 20.27
N GLY A 4 -5.04 -7.30 20.14
CA GLY A 4 -3.80 -8.03 19.85
C GLY A 4 -3.16 -7.55 18.53
N SER A 5 -1.94 -7.95 18.26
CA SER A 5 -1.05 -7.43 17.22
C SER A 5 -1.20 -8.03 15.82
N GLY A 6 -2.30 -8.74 15.51
CA GLY A 6 -2.52 -9.36 14.20
C GLY A 6 -3.03 -8.38 13.12
N PRO A 7 -2.83 -8.71 11.83
CA PRO A 7 -3.38 -7.94 10.72
C PRO A 7 -4.90 -7.85 10.81
N SER A 8 -5.46 -6.72 10.37
CA SER A 8 -6.88 -6.43 10.44
C SER A 8 -7.34 -5.69 9.20
N VAL A 9 -8.50 -6.06 8.65
CA VAL A 9 -9.10 -5.43 7.47
C VAL A 9 -10.50 -4.93 7.82
N ALA A 10 -10.77 -3.67 7.50
CA ALA A 10 -12.10 -3.09 7.66
C ALA A 10 -13.05 -3.65 6.60
N ILE A 11 -14.25 -4.01 7.03
CA ILE A 11 -15.35 -4.45 6.16
C ILE A 11 -16.59 -3.61 6.43
N ASN A 12 -17.60 -3.71 5.56
CA ASN A 12 -18.84 -2.99 5.80
C ASN A 12 -19.46 -3.40 7.15
N GLY A 13 -19.59 -2.43 8.05
CA GLY A 13 -20.18 -2.62 9.39
C GLY A 13 -19.29 -3.33 10.41
N GLY A 14 -17.98 -3.51 10.16
CA GLY A 14 -17.12 -4.21 11.10
C GLY A 14 -15.64 -4.32 10.69
N VAL A 15 -15.00 -5.35 11.24
CA VAL A 15 -13.58 -5.66 11.02
C VAL A 15 -13.40 -7.16 10.98
N VAL A 16 -12.59 -7.66 10.06
CA VAL A 16 -12.02 -9.01 10.11
C VAL A 16 -10.60 -8.89 10.64
N ARG A 17 -10.21 -9.79 11.53
CA ARG A 17 -8.93 -9.79 12.20
C ARG A 17 -8.31 -11.17 12.24
N ALA A 18 -7.02 -11.23 12.01
CA ALA A 18 -6.26 -12.45 12.22
C ALA A 18 -5.86 -12.60 13.70
N GLU A 19 -6.13 -13.75 14.25
CA GLU A 19 -5.78 -14.14 15.63
C GLU A 19 -5.13 -15.52 15.62
N GLY A 20 -3.79 -15.54 15.38
CA GLY A 20 -3.03 -16.76 15.21
C GLY A 20 -3.52 -17.57 14.01
N ARG A 21 -4.22 -18.67 14.26
CA ARG A 21 -4.75 -19.57 13.24
C ARG A 21 -6.26 -19.41 13.00
N THR A 22 -6.77 -18.20 13.19
CA THR A 22 -8.18 -17.90 12.95
C THR A 22 -8.35 -16.52 12.32
N LEU A 23 -9.43 -16.36 11.53
CA LEU A 23 -9.98 -15.07 11.13
C LEU A 23 -11.24 -14.82 11.95
N ALA A 24 -11.22 -13.84 12.82
CA ALA A 24 -12.34 -13.43 13.63
C ALA A 24 -13.05 -12.22 13.00
N THR A 25 -14.37 -12.33 12.81
CA THR A 25 -15.19 -11.23 12.31
C THR A 25 -15.84 -10.52 13.48
N TYR A 26 -15.69 -9.21 13.53
CA TYR A 26 -16.29 -8.32 14.51
C TYR A 26 -17.26 -7.37 13.83
N ARG A 27 -18.43 -7.15 14.44
CA ARG A 27 -19.45 -6.21 13.98
C ARG A 27 -19.70 -5.12 14.99
N TRP A 28 -19.96 -3.93 14.48
CA TRP A 28 -20.40 -2.83 15.31
C TRP A 28 -21.83 -3.08 15.79
N LYS A 29 -22.05 -3.02 17.12
CA LYS A 29 -23.37 -3.08 17.74
C LYS A 29 -23.56 -1.91 18.68
N ASP A 30 -24.78 -1.37 18.69
CA ASP A 30 -25.18 -0.39 19.66
C ASP A 30 -25.72 -1.13 20.89
N VAL A 31 -25.11 -0.89 22.05
CA VAL A 31 -25.48 -1.50 23.32
C VAL A 31 -25.81 -0.41 24.34
N GLU A 32 -26.74 -0.69 25.22
CA GLU A 32 -26.98 0.16 26.40
C GLU A 32 -25.97 -0.17 27.49
N LYS A 33 -25.29 0.84 28.00
CA LYS A 33 -24.38 0.73 29.14
C LYS A 33 -24.83 1.65 30.25
N ILE A 34 -24.53 1.27 31.49
CA ILE A 34 -24.82 2.09 32.69
C ILE A 34 -23.49 2.70 33.14
N ASP A 35 -23.47 4.01 33.35
CA ASP A 35 -22.31 4.71 33.85
C ASP A 35 -22.14 4.51 35.39
N ARG A 36 -21.05 5.06 35.96
CA ARG A 36 -20.79 4.95 37.40
C ARG A 36 -21.84 5.68 38.30
N LYS A 37 -22.67 6.51 37.65
CA LYS A 37 -23.75 7.27 38.34
C LYS A 37 -25.12 6.62 38.19
N GLY A 38 -25.20 5.45 37.55
CA GLY A 38 -26.44 4.71 37.30
C GLY A 38 -27.25 5.22 36.10
N GLN A 39 -26.66 6.09 35.24
CA GLN A 39 -27.34 6.60 34.05
C GLN A 39 -27.08 5.69 32.83
N SER A 40 -28.15 5.35 32.12
CA SER A 40 -28.05 4.59 30.87
C SER A 40 -27.58 5.49 29.74
N TYR A 41 -26.62 4.96 28.91
CA TYR A 41 -26.16 5.59 27.69
C TYR A 41 -25.95 4.58 26.59
N LYS A 42 -26.15 4.98 25.33
CA LYS A 42 -25.85 4.15 24.16
C LYS A 42 -24.35 4.19 23.87
N ALA A 43 -23.73 3.02 23.77
CA ALA A 43 -22.34 2.86 23.39
C ALA A 43 -22.25 1.97 22.14
N ARG A 44 -21.38 2.33 21.21
CA ARG A 44 -21.07 1.50 20.05
C ARG A 44 -19.85 0.64 20.37
N VAL A 45 -20.01 -0.68 20.26
CA VAL A 45 -18.95 -1.65 20.58
C VAL A 45 -18.72 -2.61 19.41
N LEU A 46 -17.48 -3.09 19.28
CA LEU A 46 -17.17 -4.20 18.39
C LEU A 46 -17.44 -5.50 19.15
N GLU A 47 -18.33 -6.33 18.60
CA GLU A 47 -18.65 -7.64 19.14
C GLU A 47 -18.23 -8.74 18.15
N GLN A 48 -17.57 -9.77 18.64
CA GLN A 48 -17.18 -10.90 17.82
C GLN A 48 -18.43 -11.66 17.37
N GLU A 49 -18.55 -11.83 16.05
CA GLU A 49 -19.72 -12.48 15.44
C GLU A 49 -19.38 -13.90 15.00
N LYS A 50 -18.23 -14.06 14.35
CA LYS A 50 -17.81 -15.35 13.76
C LYS A 50 -16.32 -15.56 13.90
N VAL A 51 -15.91 -16.83 13.84
CA VAL A 51 -14.50 -17.24 13.78
C VAL A 51 -14.38 -18.32 12.71
N ALA A 52 -13.47 -18.10 11.77
CA ALA A 52 -13.12 -19.07 10.73
C ALA A 52 -11.71 -19.63 11.01
N PRO A 53 -11.55 -20.94 11.22
CA PRO A 53 -10.25 -21.56 11.44
C PRO A 53 -9.43 -21.58 10.15
N VAL A 54 -8.12 -21.42 10.29
CA VAL A 54 -7.12 -21.48 9.22
C VAL A 54 -6.09 -22.55 9.59
N GLU A 55 -5.59 -23.28 8.60
CA GLU A 55 -4.65 -24.37 8.84
C GLU A 55 -3.33 -23.91 9.45
N ARG A 56 -2.84 -22.72 9.03
CA ARG A 56 -1.57 -22.15 9.48
C ARG A 56 -1.77 -20.78 10.14
N GLU A 57 -0.75 -20.32 10.85
CA GLU A 57 -0.74 -18.98 11.40
C GLU A 57 -0.83 -17.94 10.29
N VAL A 58 -1.75 -16.99 10.44
CA VAL A 58 -2.01 -15.93 9.48
C VAL A 58 -0.93 -14.86 9.64
N LEU A 59 -0.13 -14.66 8.61
CA LEU A 59 0.89 -13.60 8.56
C LEU A 59 0.34 -12.35 7.89
N GLU A 60 -0.43 -12.55 6.81
CA GLU A 60 -1.08 -11.50 6.03
C GLU A 60 -2.41 -12.02 5.47
N PHE A 61 -3.38 -11.15 5.23
CA PHE A 61 -4.59 -11.53 4.52
C PHE A 61 -5.26 -10.32 3.85
N ILE A 62 -6.01 -10.62 2.80
CA ILE A 62 -6.87 -9.65 2.08
C ILE A 62 -8.29 -10.20 1.99
N ILE A 63 -9.25 -9.29 1.89
CA ILE A 63 -10.67 -9.64 1.69
C ILE A 63 -11.03 -9.44 0.22
N THR A 64 -11.59 -10.48 -0.39
CA THR A 64 -12.03 -10.50 -1.79
C THR A 64 -13.53 -10.85 -1.85
N GLY A 65 -14.37 -9.89 -1.46
CA GLY A 65 -15.81 -10.13 -1.34
C GLY A 65 -16.17 -11.00 -0.13
N PRO A 66 -16.82 -12.18 -0.30
CA PRO A 66 -17.17 -13.07 0.82
C PRO A 66 -15.98 -13.90 1.32
N GLU A 67 -14.86 -13.85 0.63
CA GLU A 67 -13.69 -14.68 0.87
C GLU A 67 -12.52 -13.87 1.38
N ALA A 68 -11.62 -14.53 2.07
CA ALA A 68 -10.31 -14.03 2.43
C ALA A 68 -9.23 -14.86 1.75
N VAL A 69 -8.22 -14.21 1.20
CA VAL A 69 -6.96 -14.87 0.82
C VAL A 69 -5.98 -14.67 1.96
N VAL A 70 -5.46 -15.77 2.46
CA VAL A 70 -4.58 -15.82 3.63
C VAL A 70 -3.18 -16.24 3.20
N GLY A 71 -2.19 -15.46 3.61
CA GLY A 71 -0.77 -15.77 3.49
C GLY A 71 -0.21 -16.26 4.81
N ALA A 72 0.51 -17.36 4.75
CA ALA A 72 1.15 -18.01 5.89
C ALA A 72 2.61 -18.37 5.56
N ASP A 73 3.29 -19.03 6.47
CA ASP A 73 4.61 -19.61 6.21
C ASP A 73 4.47 -20.83 5.29
N GLY A 74 5.04 -20.72 4.09
CA GLY A 74 5.05 -21.78 3.07
C GLY A 74 3.70 -22.04 2.39
N MET A 75 2.67 -21.19 2.57
CA MET A 75 1.34 -21.46 2.02
C MET A 75 0.52 -20.19 1.80
N ILE A 76 -0.27 -20.21 0.74
CA ILE A 76 -1.39 -19.29 0.51
C ILE A 76 -2.66 -20.10 0.47
N SER A 77 -3.74 -19.62 1.06
CA SER A 77 -5.04 -20.27 1.01
C SER A 77 -6.19 -19.28 0.83
N ALA A 78 -7.31 -19.76 0.27
CA ALA A 78 -8.56 -19.04 0.22
C ALA A 78 -9.58 -19.67 1.15
N ILE A 79 -10.27 -18.84 1.93
CA ILE A 79 -11.20 -19.26 2.99
C ILE A 79 -12.44 -18.37 2.95
N ASP A 80 -13.59 -18.96 3.16
CA ASP A 80 -14.81 -18.22 3.47
C ASP A 80 -14.78 -17.77 4.95
N TYR A 81 -14.39 -16.52 5.20
CA TYR A 81 -14.34 -15.95 6.55
C TYR A 81 -15.73 -15.72 7.16
N THR A 82 -16.80 -15.87 6.38
CA THR A 82 -18.17 -15.85 6.89
C THR A 82 -18.53 -17.11 7.65
N GLY A 83 -17.67 -18.15 7.57
CA GLY A 83 -17.76 -19.37 8.37
C GLY A 83 -18.67 -20.45 7.80
N GLN A 84 -19.10 -20.32 6.52
CA GLN A 84 -19.90 -21.35 5.85
C GLN A 84 -19.05 -22.42 5.17
N ARG A 85 -17.80 -22.10 4.82
CA ARG A 85 -16.86 -23.01 4.17
C ARG A 85 -15.51 -22.97 4.88
N THR A 86 -14.82 -24.09 4.84
CA THR A 86 -13.41 -24.20 5.23
C THR A 86 -12.50 -23.70 4.10
N GLU A 87 -11.21 -23.75 4.30
CA GLU A 87 -10.23 -23.49 3.23
C GLU A 87 -10.52 -24.38 2.02
N TRP A 88 -10.88 -23.76 0.90
CA TRP A 88 -11.28 -24.47 -0.31
C TRP A 88 -10.20 -24.47 -1.40
N TRP A 89 -9.20 -23.58 -1.29
CA TRP A 89 -8.06 -23.50 -2.18
C TRP A 89 -6.78 -23.29 -1.38
N LYS A 90 -5.72 -23.99 -1.78
CA LYS A 90 -4.41 -23.91 -1.15
C LYS A 90 -3.32 -24.03 -2.20
N HIS A 91 -2.25 -23.25 -2.02
CA HIS A 91 -1.05 -23.35 -2.84
C HIS A 91 0.19 -23.23 -1.97
N LYS A 92 1.15 -24.15 -2.19
CA LYS A 92 2.45 -24.08 -1.50
C LYS A 92 3.30 -22.99 -2.13
N VAL A 93 3.95 -22.20 -1.30
CA VAL A 93 4.92 -21.18 -1.71
C VAL A 93 6.21 -21.38 -0.94
N GLU A 94 7.31 -20.85 -1.44
CA GLU A 94 8.58 -20.84 -0.73
C GLU A 94 8.69 -19.57 0.10
N GLY A 95 9.01 -19.73 1.40
CA GLY A 95 9.14 -18.64 2.34
C GLY A 95 7.83 -18.18 2.97
N ARG A 96 7.92 -17.16 3.80
CA ARG A 96 6.81 -16.54 4.51
C ARG A 96 6.14 -15.50 3.62
N VAL A 97 4.83 -15.53 3.51
CA VAL A 97 4.09 -14.52 2.75
C VAL A 97 4.14 -13.19 3.49
N LEU A 98 4.63 -12.14 2.81
CA LEU A 98 4.76 -10.78 3.35
C LEU A 98 3.74 -9.81 2.78
N GLY A 99 3.20 -10.11 1.59
CA GLY A 99 2.23 -9.22 0.95
C GLY A 99 1.31 -9.99 0.00
N LEU A 100 0.06 -9.53 -0.07
CA LEU A 100 -0.98 -10.05 -0.94
C LEU A 100 -1.68 -8.89 -1.64
N ALA A 101 -1.99 -9.06 -2.92
CA ALA A 101 -2.84 -8.14 -3.66
C ALA A 101 -3.71 -8.92 -4.64
N ALA A 102 -4.98 -8.53 -4.78
CA ALA A 102 -5.89 -9.14 -5.73
C ALA A 102 -6.61 -8.07 -6.56
N GLY A 103 -6.76 -8.33 -7.86
CA GLY A 103 -7.47 -7.46 -8.77
C GLY A 103 -7.55 -8.06 -10.17
N ASN A 104 -8.59 -7.71 -10.92
CA ASN A 104 -8.78 -8.15 -12.31
C ASN A 104 -8.67 -9.68 -12.50
N GLY A 105 -9.19 -10.46 -11.55
CA GLY A 105 -9.12 -11.93 -11.62
C GLY A 105 -7.74 -12.52 -11.27
N ARG A 106 -6.79 -11.72 -10.84
CA ARG A 106 -5.43 -12.14 -10.49
C ARG A 106 -5.14 -11.96 -9.02
N LEU A 107 -4.29 -12.83 -8.50
CA LEU A 107 -3.73 -12.74 -7.16
C LEU A 107 -2.22 -12.68 -7.25
N VAL A 108 -1.62 -11.71 -6.57
CA VAL A 108 -0.17 -11.59 -6.42
C VAL A 108 0.19 -11.84 -4.96
N ALA A 109 1.26 -12.59 -4.75
CA ALA A 109 1.83 -12.78 -3.42
C ALA A 109 3.34 -12.59 -3.45
N THR A 110 3.88 -11.98 -2.41
CA THR A 110 5.33 -11.82 -2.22
C THR A 110 5.78 -12.54 -0.97
N THR A 111 6.99 -13.09 -0.98
CA THR A 111 7.55 -13.81 0.16
C THR A 111 8.90 -13.25 0.60
N ASP A 112 9.32 -13.59 1.83
CA ASP A 112 10.63 -13.24 2.37
C ASP A 112 11.80 -13.96 1.67
N ALA A 113 11.51 -14.99 0.86
CA ALA A 113 12.46 -15.61 -0.05
C ALA A 113 12.76 -14.75 -1.30
N GLY A 114 12.13 -13.58 -1.43
CA GLY A 114 12.27 -12.68 -2.59
C GLY A 114 11.50 -13.14 -3.83
N ILE A 115 10.55 -14.05 -3.69
CA ILE A 115 9.78 -14.61 -4.81
C ILE A 115 8.43 -13.87 -4.90
N VAL A 116 8.02 -13.60 -6.14
CA VAL A 116 6.70 -13.08 -6.47
C VAL A 116 5.90 -14.17 -7.18
N TYR A 117 4.78 -14.56 -6.60
CA TYR A 117 3.84 -15.50 -7.20
C TYR A 117 2.69 -14.73 -7.84
N LEU A 118 2.34 -15.13 -9.06
CA LEU A 118 1.16 -14.63 -9.77
C LEU A 118 0.23 -15.81 -10.05
N PHE A 119 -1.00 -15.70 -9.56
CA PHE A 119 -2.08 -16.64 -9.84
C PHE A 119 -3.09 -15.95 -10.75
N ASP A 120 -3.39 -16.56 -11.87
CA ASP A 120 -4.39 -16.10 -12.83
C ASP A 120 -5.59 -17.04 -12.79
N GLY A 121 -6.78 -16.52 -12.65
CA GLY A 121 -8.04 -17.28 -12.66
C GLY A 121 -8.52 -17.62 -14.07
N ASP A 122 -7.97 -16.99 -15.10
CA ASP A 122 -8.29 -17.29 -16.48
C ASP A 122 -7.26 -18.26 -17.08
N PRO A 123 -7.69 -19.45 -17.58
CA PRO A 123 -6.79 -20.39 -18.23
C PRO A 123 -6.28 -19.90 -19.59
N ALA A 124 -6.71 -18.75 -20.08
CA ALA A 124 -6.13 -18.15 -21.28
C ALA A 124 -4.62 -17.90 -21.06
N PRO A 125 -3.75 -18.26 -22.00
CA PRO A 125 -2.34 -17.93 -21.91
C PRO A 125 -2.20 -16.42 -21.72
N PRO A 126 -1.32 -15.95 -20.81
CA PRO A 126 -1.10 -14.53 -20.66
C PRO A 126 -0.77 -13.96 -22.05
N PRO A 127 -1.33 -12.79 -22.40
CA PRO A 127 -0.90 -12.13 -23.61
C PRO A 127 0.63 -12.04 -23.57
N PRO A 128 1.31 -12.26 -24.73
CA PRO A 128 2.74 -12.12 -24.76
C PRO A 128 3.11 -10.79 -24.08
N PRO A 129 4.15 -10.76 -23.23
CA PRO A 129 4.53 -9.54 -22.55
C PRO A 129 4.59 -8.45 -23.60
N GLU A 130 3.73 -7.46 -23.43
CA GLU A 130 3.77 -6.26 -24.25
C GLU A 130 5.22 -5.80 -24.15
N ALA A 131 5.90 -5.78 -25.29
CA ALA A 131 7.29 -5.31 -25.31
C ALA A 131 7.28 -4.00 -24.56
N PRO A 132 8.14 -3.79 -23.56
CA PRO A 132 8.12 -2.58 -22.77
C PRO A 132 7.98 -1.46 -23.77
N ALA A 133 6.85 -0.70 -23.69
CA ALA A 133 6.67 0.44 -24.55
C ALA A 133 7.99 1.17 -24.46
N GLU A 134 8.70 1.34 -25.58
CA GLU A 134 9.95 2.07 -25.58
C GLU A 134 9.60 3.40 -24.93
N VAL A 135 9.88 3.51 -23.64
CA VAL A 135 9.73 4.77 -22.94
C VAL A 135 10.68 5.68 -23.71
N PRO A 136 10.15 6.67 -24.45
CA PRO A 136 11.03 7.54 -25.21
C PRO A 136 12.07 8.00 -24.22
N VAL A 137 13.34 7.67 -24.46
CA VAL A 137 14.44 8.20 -23.64
C VAL A 137 14.39 9.70 -23.90
N MET A 138 13.62 10.39 -23.07
CA MET A 138 13.50 11.83 -23.15
C MET A 138 14.89 12.37 -22.86
N ALA A 139 15.53 12.90 -23.90
CA ALA A 139 16.84 13.48 -23.77
C ALA A 139 16.79 14.56 -22.67
N PHE A 140 17.59 14.35 -21.63
CA PHE A 140 17.66 15.31 -20.53
C PHE A 140 18.11 16.67 -21.07
N LYS A 141 17.21 17.64 -21.06
CA LYS A 141 17.54 19.04 -21.37
C LYS A 141 18.30 19.62 -20.18
N PRO A 142 19.49 20.20 -20.36
CA PRO A 142 20.21 20.83 -19.27
C PRO A 142 19.37 21.89 -18.54
N ILE A 143 19.56 22.00 -17.23
CA ILE A 143 18.91 23.01 -16.39
C ILE A 143 19.53 24.36 -16.74
N ASP A 144 18.70 25.40 -16.77
CA ASP A 144 19.17 26.77 -17.00
C ASP A 144 20.17 27.21 -15.90
N GLY A 145 21.26 27.82 -16.30
CA GLY A 145 22.29 28.34 -15.40
C GLY A 145 21.74 29.36 -14.39
N ALA A 146 20.80 30.18 -14.78
CA ALA A 146 20.17 31.15 -13.87
C ALA A 146 19.40 30.44 -12.74
N ILE A 147 18.71 29.34 -13.03
CA ILE A 147 18.02 28.54 -12.02
C ILE A 147 19.02 27.84 -11.07
N MET A 148 20.14 27.36 -11.61
CA MET A 148 21.22 26.80 -10.81
C MET A 148 21.83 27.83 -9.85
N ASP A 149 22.04 29.07 -10.31
CA ASP A 149 22.58 30.15 -9.48
C ASP A 149 21.58 30.61 -8.41
N GLU A 150 20.30 30.69 -8.75
CA GLU A 150 19.23 31.05 -7.81
C GLU A 150 19.11 30.00 -6.69
N THR A 151 19.06 28.72 -7.03
CA THR A 151 18.96 27.63 -6.04
C THR A 151 20.21 27.57 -5.16
N LYS A 152 21.39 27.82 -5.74
CA LYS A 152 22.63 27.95 -4.99
C LYS A 152 22.57 29.10 -3.98
N ALA A 153 22.10 30.25 -4.39
CA ALA A 153 21.97 31.41 -3.51
C ALA A 153 21.05 31.15 -2.33
N ILE A 154 19.94 30.39 -2.55
CA ILE A 154 19.02 29.97 -1.49
C ILE A 154 19.72 29.03 -0.50
N LEU A 155 20.42 28.01 -0.98
CA LEU A 155 21.17 27.08 -0.14
C LEU A 155 22.27 27.82 0.65
N ASP A 156 22.95 28.75 0.03
CA ASP A 156 23.99 29.57 0.67
C ASP A 156 23.42 30.51 1.74
N ALA A 157 22.23 31.06 1.52
CA ALA A 157 21.57 31.95 2.47
C ALA A 157 20.96 31.18 3.65
N THR A 158 20.35 30.04 3.41
CA THR A 158 19.68 29.23 4.44
C THR A 158 20.62 28.33 5.21
N LYS A 159 21.74 27.92 4.60
CA LYS A 159 22.67 26.90 5.09
C LYS A 159 22.01 25.54 5.32
N VAL A 160 20.85 25.28 4.70
CA VAL A 160 20.12 24.01 4.80
C VAL A 160 20.43 23.17 3.56
N THR A 161 21.20 22.11 3.73
CA THR A 161 21.63 21.22 2.65
C THR A 161 21.14 19.79 2.80
N GLU A 162 20.46 19.46 3.90
CA GLU A 162 19.88 18.16 4.18
C GLU A 162 18.55 18.28 4.92
N GLY A 163 17.72 17.22 4.92
CA GLY A 163 16.39 17.19 5.52
C GLY A 163 15.30 17.22 4.44
N TYR A 164 14.14 17.83 4.75
CA TYR A 164 13.00 17.91 3.84
C TYR A 164 12.77 19.33 3.37
N ALA A 165 12.47 19.49 2.07
CA ALA A 165 12.02 20.75 1.50
C ALA A 165 10.80 20.55 0.60
N VAL A 166 9.90 21.53 0.61
CA VAL A 166 8.69 21.54 -0.22
C VAL A 166 8.84 22.61 -1.30
N VAL A 167 8.64 22.22 -2.56
CA VAL A 167 8.60 23.10 -3.72
C VAL A 167 7.14 23.23 -4.16
N LEU A 168 6.59 24.42 -4.08
CA LEU A 168 5.22 24.71 -4.53
C LEU A 168 5.24 25.22 -5.97
N GLY A 169 4.34 24.67 -6.81
CA GLY A 169 4.29 25.01 -8.23
C GLY A 169 5.32 24.20 -9.03
N ALA A 170 5.12 22.89 -9.15
CA ALA A 170 6.04 21.96 -9.82
C ALA A 170 6.12 22.15 -11.35
N ALA A 171 5.36 23.06 -11.95
CA ALA A 171 5.62 23.55 -13.31
C ALA A 171 7.10 23.97 -13.49
N HIS A 172 7.77 24.25 -12.38
CA HIS A 172 9.20 24.52 -12.28
C HIS A 172 10.01 23.27 -11.87
N ALA A 173 9.81 22.15 -12.55
CA ALA A 173 10.60 20.92 -12.31
C ALA A 173 12.11 21.20 -12.29
N ASP A 174 12.60 22.13 -13.12
CA ASP A 174 14.00 22.52 -13.16
C ASP A 174 14.50 23.13 -11.86
N PHE A 175 13.65 23.84 -11.11
CA PHE A 175 14.02 24.38 -9.81
C PHE A 175 14.22 23.26 -8.77
N ALA A 176 13.28 22.31 -8.72
CA ALA A 176 13.40 21.13 -7.86
C ALA A 176 14.63 20.29 -8.23
N LEU A 177 14.87 20.09 -9.53
CA LEU A 177 16.05 19.37 -10.03
C LEU A 177 17.36 20.07 -9.67
N ALA A 178 17.41 21.41 -9.75
CA ALA A 178 18.58 22.20 -9.39
C ALA A 178 18.90 22.10 -7.89
N LEU A 179 17.87 22.14 -7.03
CA LEU A 179 18.02 21.89 -5.60
C LEU A 179 18.52 20.48 -5.31
N ALA A 180 17.91 19.46 -5.93
CA ALA A 180 18.31 18.06 -5.73
C ALA A 180 19.76 17.78 -6.13
N ARG A 181 20.27 18.48 -7.16
CA ARG A 181 21.66 18.34 -7.62
C ARG A 181 22.70 19.05 -6.76
N GLN A 182 22.27 20.02 -5.97
CA GLN A 182 23.15 20.86 -5.16
C GLN A 182 23.04 20.58 -3.65
N SER A 183 22.17 19.63 -3.25
CA SER A 183 21.94 19.32 -1.84
C SER A 183 21.57 17.85 -1.64
N ASN A 184 21.52 17.42 -0.38
CA ASN A 184 20.98 16.14 0.06
C ASN A 184 19.55 16.28 0.62
N LEU A 185 18.79 17.24 0.12
CA LEU A 185 17.41 17.47 0.55
C LEU A 185 16.48 16.39 -0.05
N HIS A 186 15.57 15.90 0.76
CA HIS A 186 14.39 15.17 0.29
C HIS A 186 13.34 16.17 -0.18
N LEU A 187 13.15 16.27 -1.50
CA LEU A 187 12.27 17.26 -2.09
C LEU A 187 10.87 16.70 -2.30
N ILE A 188 9.86 17.46 -1.87
CA ILE A 188 8.44 17.20 -2.13
C ILE A 188 7.95 18.31 -3.06
N ALA A 189 7.78 17.99 -4.34
CA ALA A 189 7.24 18.94 -5.30
C ALA A 189 5.72 18.80 -5.39
N MET A 190 4.99 19.90 -5.25
CA MET A 190 3.53 19.95 -5.26
C MET A 190 3.04 20.83 -6.41
N GLU A 191 2.11 20.29 -7.20
CA GLU A 191 1.48 21.00 -8.32
C GLU A 191 -0.03 20.74 -8.29
N ALA A 192 -0.81 21.79 -8.53
CA ALA A 192 -2.26 21.71 -8.55
C ALA A 192 -2.82 21.34 -9.94
N ASP A 193 -2.10 21.68 -11.00
CA ASP A 193 -2.47 21.32 -12.37
C ASP A 193 -1.92 19.94 -12.73
N GLU A 194 -2.80 19.03 -13.14
CA GLU A 194 -2.46 17.62 -13.42
C GLU A 194 -1.49 17.51 -14.59
N ALA A 195 -1.70 18.27 -15.67
CA ALA A 195 -0.85 18.21 -16.85
C ALA A 195 0.56 18.74 -16.54
N ALA A 196 0.65 19.82 -15.74
CA ALA A 196 1.93 20.35 -15.27
C ALA A 196 2.64 19.37 -14.33
N ALA A 197 1.91 18.69 -13.45
CA ALA A 197 2.44 17.66 -12.58
C ALA A 197 3.03 16.48 -13.37
N ASP A 198 2.34 16.03 -14.42
CA ASP A 198 2.84 14.96 -15.28
C ASP A 198 4.06 15.37 -16.09
N ALA A 199 4.07 16.58 -16.63
CA ALA A 199 5.24 17.13 -17.30
C ALA A 199 6.46 17.22 -16.37
N ALA A 200 6.25 17.63 -15.12
CA ALA A 200 7.29 17.66 -14.10
C ALA A 200 7.82 16.27 -13.76
N ARG A 201 6.95 15.27 -13.58
CA ARG A 201 7.34 13.88 -13.33
C ARG A 201 8.21 13.33 -14.47
N HIS A 202 7.79 13.52 -15.72
CA HIS A 202 8.59 13.12 -16.88
C HIS A 202 9.94 13.81 -16.92
N ARG A 203 9.98 15.10 -16.59
CA ARG A 203 11.23 15.88 -16.56
C ARG A 203 12.18 15.38 -15.48
N ILE A 204 11.67 15.06 -14.28
CA ILE A 204 12.45 14.55 -13.15
C ILE A 204 12.92 13.11 -13.45
N ALA A 205 12.07 12.27 -14.03
CA ALA A 205 12.43 10.91 -14.45
C ALA A 205 13.55 10.91 -15.49
N ALA A 206 13.49 11.80 -16.49
CA ALA A 206 14.53 11.97 -17.49
C ALA A 206 15.89 12.40 -16.90
N ALA A 207 15.87 13.01 -15.72
CA ALA A 207 17.09 13.37 -14.96
C ALA A 207 17.63 12.22 -14.09
N GLY A 208 16.93 11.08 -14.02
CA GLY A 208 17.29 9.93 -13.18
C GLY A 208 17.07 10.14 -11.68
N LEU A 209 16.17 11.04 -11.30
CA LEU A 209 15.92 11.44 -9.90
C LEU A 209 14.49 11.13 -9.43
N TYR A 210 13.80 10.20 -10.07
CA TYR A 210 12.44 9.80 -9.68
C TYR A 210 12.43 8.45 -8.98
#